data_af2b5af823ae5a3ea2ff1721f85e9e2a
#
_entry.id   af2b5af823ae5a3ea2ff1721f85e9e2a
#
_cell.length_a   1.000
_cell.length_b   1.000
_cell.length_c   1.000
_cell.angle_alpha   90.00
_cell.angle_beta   90.00
_cell.angle_gamma   90.00
#
_symmetry.space_group_name_H-M   'P 1'
#
loop_
_entity.id
_entity.type
_entity.pdbx_description
1 polymer ?
#
loop_
_entity_poly.entity_id
_entity_poly.type
_entity_poly.pdbx_seq_one_letter_code
_entity_poly.pdbx_strand_id
1 'polypeptide(L)'
;STLFPYTTLFRSRTGWSAYWDSPRYGSGYASLWNTFAFVPETHMLKPYDQRVKATYALMQCFIDFTSKNSDIIKQTREQAKQAVKKQDQFPISWKLDKSKFATITLKGYTAGYKPSEVSGHPRLYYDRSKPFEIQVPFYNQYEAQNFVQKPKAYIIPQGWWKVIDLLKLNKVEMIQLKKDTSIEVEVYHIDDYKTASRQYEMHHLNSDVKISSSLQKMNFRKGDYYIPMNQVANHFLIEALEPQAEDSYFAWNYFDAILGQKEGYSAYAFEDVAADYLKNNPDVNVKLEHKRATDTAFAKSGGAQLNFVYQNSPYYEPVHMRYPVYRIIR
;
A
#
# COMPACT_ATOMS: atom_id res chain seq x y z
N SER A 1 -15.83 7.69 11.80
CA SER A 1 -16.77 7.32 10.75
C SER A 1 -17.12 5.86 10.84
N THR A 2 -18.38 5.54 10.93
CA THR A 2 -18.83 4.16 11.05
C THR A 2 -19.55 3.76 9.78
N LEU A 3 -18.83 3.10 8.92
CA LEU A 3 -19.32 2.72 7.60
C LEU A 3 -20.38 1.63 7.60
N PHE A 4 -20.60 0.89 8.68
CA PHE A 4 -21.58 -0.21 8.70
C PHE A 4 -22.30 -0.33 10.04
N PRO A 5 -23.40 0.39 10.23
CA PRO A 5 -24.18 0.30 11.46
C PRO A 5 -24.85 -1.08 11.70
N TYR A 6 -24.95 -1.93 10.68
CA TYR A 6 -25.69 -3.18 10.77
C TYR A 6 -24.97 -4.36 11.43
N THR A 7 -23.65 -4.39 11.36
CA THR A 7 -22.86 -5.47 11.98
C THR A 7 -22.33 -5.11 13.35
N THR A 8 -22.33 -3.84 13.71
CA THR A 8 -21.66 -3.32 14.90
C THR A 8 -22.51 -3.39 16.17
N LEU A 9 -23.83 -3.30 16.07
CA LEU A 9 -24.69 -3.27 17.26
C LEU A 9 -24.76 -4.58 18.05
N PHE A 10 -24.56 -5.73 17.42
CA PHE A 10 -24.44 -7.01 18.13
C PHE A 10 -23.07 -7.21 18.77
N ARG A 11 -22.03 -6.59 18.22
CA ARG A 11 -20.65 -6.65 18.74
C ARG A 11 -20.30 -5.45 19.62
N SER A 12 -21.20 -4.51 19.79
CA SER A 12 -20.94 -3.23 20.47
C SER A 12 -20.60 -3.38 21.95
N ARG A 13 -21.04 -4.46 22.62
CA ARG A 13 -20.65 -4.73 24.02
C ARG A 13 -19.17 -5.07 24.20
N THR A 14 -18.51 -5.56 23.13
CA THR A 14 -17.07 -5.87 23.14
C THR A 14 -16.20 -4.69 22.72
N GLY A 15 -16.81 -3.57 22.36
CA GLY A 15 -16.16 -2.34 21.96
C GLY A 15 -16.20 -2.06 20.47
N TRP A 16 -15.75 -0.88 20.10
CA TRP A 16 -15.66 -0.37 18.75
C TRP A 16 -14.19 -0.12 18.35
N SER A 17 -13.88 -0.39 17.09
CA SER A 17 -12.62 0.01 16.50
C SER A 17 -12.85 1.21 15.59
N ALA A 18 -11.97 2.21 15.67
CA ALA A 18 -11.91 3.24 14.66
C ALA A 18 -11.59 2.62 13.29
N TYR A 19 -12.09 3.22 12.25
CA TYR A 19 -11.75 2.83 10.89
C TYR A 19 -10.32 3.30 10.58
N TRP A 20 -9.56 2.47 9.89
CA TRP A 20 -8.26 2.84 9.35
C TRP A 20 -8.46 3.54 7.99
N ASP A 21 -8.20 4.85 7.96
CA ASP A 21 -8.24 5.63 6.74
C ASP A 21 -6.89 5.49 6.01
N SER A 22 -6.78 4.46 5.17
CA SER A 22 -5.59 4.31 4.32
C SER A 22 -5.52 5.41 3.24
N PRO A 23 -4.38 5.61 2.57
CA PRO A 23 -4.18 6.69 1.60
C PRO A 23 -5.14 6.73 0.41
N ARG A 24 -5.83 5.62 0.09
CA ARG A 24 -6.91 5.60 -0.92
C ARG A 24 -8.13 6.43 -0.53
N TYR A 25 -8.30 6.76 0.73
CA TYR A 25 -9.38 7.60 1.24
C TYR A 25 -8.91 9.05 1.38
N GLY A 26 -9.85 10.01 1.23
CA GLY A 26 -9.51 11.43 1.23
C GLY A 26 -8.79 11.93 2.49
N SER A 27 -9.16 11.44 3.67
CA SER A 27 -8.49 11.77 4.94
C SER A 27 -7.10 11.13 5.05
N GLY A 28 -6.95 9.87 4.65
CA GLY A 28 -5.66 9.19 4.61
C GLY A 28 -4.70 9.85 3.62
N TYR A 29 -5.17 10.18 2.40
CA TYR A 29 -4.37 10.93 1.43
C TYR A 29 -3.93 12.30 1.96
N ALA A 30 -4.85 13.06 2.58
CA ALA A 30 -4.53 14.37 3.15
C ALA A 30 -3.48 14.30 4.25
N SER A 31 -3.43 13.20 5.02
CA SER A 31 -2.43 12.99 6.07
C SER A 31 -1.00 12.89 5.51
N LEU A 32 -0.81 12.32 4.31
CA LEU A 32 0.49 12.27 3.63
C LEU A 32 1.04 13.68 3.33
N TRP A 33 0.16 14.68 3.27
CA TRP A 33 0.48 16.08 3.01
C TRP A 33 0.43 16.97 4.26
N ASN A 34 0.41 16.35 5.46
CA ASN A 34 0.31 17.07 6.74
C ASN A 34 -0.89 18.03 6.74
N THR A 35 -2.04 17.55 6.27
CA THR A 35 -3.27 18.32 6.16
C THR A 35 -4.36 17.68 7.01
N PHE A 36 -5.06 18.49 7.80
CA PHE A 36 -6.25 18.03 8.51
C PHE A 36 -7.38 17.79 7.52
N ALA A 37 -7.98 16.62 7.57
CA ALA A 37 -9.14 16.28 6.77
C ALA A 37 -10.13 15.46 7.56
N PHE A 38 -11.41 15.60 7.23
CA PHE A 38 -12.52 14.94 7.89
C PHE A 38 -13.50 14.45 6.83
N VAL A 39 -14.00 13.24 6.99
CA VAL A 39 -15.04 12.67 6.15
C VAL A 39 -16.31 12.52 7.01
N PRO A 40 -17.23 13.51 7.00
CA PRO A 40 -18.47 13.42 7.74
C PRO A 40 -19.45 12.50 7.04
N GLU A 41 -19.87 11.44 7.71
CA GLU A 41 -20.89 10.52 7.24
C GLU A 41 -22.18 10.72 8.05
N THR A 42 -23.15 11.46 7.49
CA THR A 42 -24.47 11.60 8.09
C THR A 42 -25.29 10.33 7.83
N HIS A 43 -25.98 9.85 8.88
CA HIS A 43 -26.68 8.57 8.84
C HIS A 43 -27.74 8.52 7.72
N MET A 44 -27.62 7.57 6.80
CA MET A 44 -28.44 7.47 5.58
C MET A 44 -29.95 7.36 5.82
N LEU A 45 -30.37 6.83 6.98
CA LEU A 45 -31.79 6.67 7.33
C LEU A 45 -32.43 7.94 7.90
N LYS A 46 -31.67 9.01 8.12
CA LYS A 46 -32.22 10.31 8.46
C LYS A 46 -32.80 10.99 7.23
N PRO A 47 -33.91 11.75 7.36
CA PRO A 47 -34.42 12.58 6.28
C PRO A 47 -33.35 13.48 5.66
N TYR A 48 -33.44 13.69 4.35
CA TYR A 48 -32.40 14.40 3.60
C TYR A 48 -32.12 15.80 4.14
N ASP A 49 -33.19 16.56 4.44
CA ASP A 49 -33.08 17.92 5.00
C ASP A 49 -32.32 17.96 6.34
N GLN A 50 -32.51 16.95 7.19
CA GLN A 50 -31.79 16.85 8.46
C GLN A 50 -30.30 16.56 8.23
N ARG A 51 -29.97 15.72 7.23
CA ARG A 51 -28.57 15.45 6.86
C ARG A 51 -27.89 16.71 6.36
N VAL A 52 -28.55 17.44 5.47
CA VAL A 52 -28.03 18.73 4.95
C VAL A 52 -27.79 19.72 6.09
N LYS A 53 -28.77 19.94 6.97
CA LYS A 53 -28.65 20.86 8.12
C LYS A 53 -27.51 20.48 9.05
N ALA A 54 -27.35 19.17 9.36
CA ALA A 54 -26.29 18.68 10.22
C ALA A 54 -24.90 18.91 9.59
N THR A 55 -24.75 18.60 8.30
CA THR A 55 -23.49 18.82 7.58
C THR A 55 -23.15 20.31 7.48
N TYR A 56 -24.15 21.14 7.19
CA TYR A 56 -23.99 22.61 7.13
C TYR A 56 -23.51 23.17 8.47
N ALA A 57 -24.14 22.77 9.58
CA ALA A 57 -23.74 23.19 10.91
C ALA A 57 -22.31 22.75 11.25
N LEU A 58 -21.93 21.52 10.88
CA LEU A 58 -20.56 21.03 11.06
C LEU A 58 -19.55 21.86 10.26
N MET A 59 -19.87 22.20 9.01
CA MET A 59 -19.01 23.06 8.18
C MET A 59 -18.84 24.45 8.78
N GLN A 60 -19.89 25.04 9.33
CA GLN A 60 -19.80 26.30 10.06
C GLN A 60 -18.85 26.20 11.28
N CYS A 61 -18.99 25.11 12.06
CA CYS A 61 -18.08 24.87 13.18
C CYS A 61 -16.61 24.76 12.73
N PHE A 62 -16.33 24.08 11.61
CA PHE A 62 -14.97 23.98 11.06
C PHE A 62 -14.42 25.34 10.61
N ILE A 63 -15.25 26.15 9.94
CA ILE A 63 -14.86 27.51 9.51
C ILE A 63 -14.55 28.39 10.72
N ASP A 64 -15.44 28.42 11.71
CA ASP A 64 -15.28 29.21 12.92
C ASP A 64 -14.06 28.79 13.73
N PHE A 65 -13.86 27.47 13.90
CA PHE A 65 -12.69 26.93 14.58
C PHE A 65 -11.39 27.29 13.85
N THR A 66 -11.37 27.09 12.54
CA THR A 66 -10.18 27.36 11.71
C THR A 66 -9.85 28.85 11.69
N SER A 67 -10.86 29.72 11.62
CA SER A 67 -10.68 31.18 11.69
C SER A 67 -10.03 31.60 13.02
N LYS A 68 -10.55 31.09 14.13
CA LYS A 68 -10.05 31.43 15.49
C LYS A 68 -8.66 30.85 15.78
N ASN A 69 -8.29 29.75 15.12
CA ASN A 69 -7.06 28.99 15.37
C ASN A 69 -6.09 29.00 14.16
N SER A 70 -6.25 29.93 13.22
CA SER A 70 -5.53 29.94 11.95
C SER A 70 -4.01 29.91 12.10
N ASP A 71 -3.47 30.65 13.07
CA ASP A 71 -2.03 30.79 13.25
C ASP A 71 -1.41 29.48 13.80
N ILE A 72 -2.04 28.89 14.83
CA ILE A 72 -1.55 27.60 15.35
C ILE A 72 -1.66 26.47 14.33
N ILE A 73 -2.73 26.47 13.52
CA ILE A 73 -2.91 25.49 12.43
C ILE A 73 -1.81 25.64 11.39
N LYS A 74 -1.51 26.86 10.93
CA LYS A 74 -0.43 27.15 9.98
C LYS A 74 0.92 26.75 10.55
N GLN A 75 1.23 27.15 11.77
CA GLN A 75 2.49 26.85 12.44
C GLN A 75 2.69 25.34 12.60
N THR A 76 1.68 24.62 13.10
CA THR A 76 1.74 23.17 13.28
C THR A 76 1.96 22.44 11.95
N ARG A 77 1.25 22.83 10.89
CA ARG A 77 1.43 22.26 9.56
C ARG A 77 2.82 22.54 9.00
N GLU A 78 3.35 23.73 9.17
CA GLU A 78 4.71 24.05 8.69
C GLU A 78 5.77 23.26 9.46
N GLN A 79 5.64 23.14 10.77
CA GLN A 79 6.52 22.28 11.58
C GLN A 79 6.47 20.82 11.12
N ALA A 80 5.29 20.28 10.84
CA ALA A 80 5.14 18.92 10.33
C ALA A 80 5.79 18.73 8.96
N LYS A 81 5.65 19.67 8.02
CA LYS A 81 6.32 19.63 6.72
C LYS A 81 7.85 19.64 6.86
N GLN A 82 8.40 20.44 7.79
CA GLN A 82 9.85 20.44 8.03
C GLN A 82 10.31 19.15 8.72
N ALA A 83 9.51 18.58 9.61
CA ALA A 83 9.80 17.29 10.24
C ALA A 83 9.86 16.15 9.21
N VAL A 84 8.89 16.08 8.29
CA VAL A 84 8.86 15.06 7.24
C VAL A 84 10.10 15.11 6.32
N LYS A 85 10.63 16.28 6.02
CA LYS A 85 11.89 16.40 5.24
C LYS A 85 13.07 15.76 5.96
N LYS A 86 13.12 15.88 7.29
CA LYS A 86 14.21 15.38 8.16
C LYS A 86 14.03 13.95 8.61
N GLN A 87 12.82 13.42 8.51
CA GLN A 87 12.50 12.06 8.95
C GLN A 87 13.28 11.03 8.14
N ASP A 88 13.90 10.05 8.81
CA ASP A 88 14.76 9.04 8.20
C ASP A 88 14.05 7.70 7.97
N GLN A 89 13.06 7.39 8.81
CA GLN A 89 12.28 6.15 8.70
C GLN A 89 10.79 6.48 8.59
N PHE A 90 10.10 5.79 7.69
CA PHE A 90 8.68 5.96 7.46
C PHE A 90 7.93 4.65 7.67
N PRO A 91 6.85 4.64 8.44
CA PRO A 91 5.98 3.48 8.54
C PRO A 91 5.19 3.31 7.24
N ILE A 92 5.03 2.06 6.80
CA ILE A 92 4.27 1.68 5.60
C ILE A 92 3.13 0.70 5.89
N SER A 93 2.97 0.31 7.14
CA SER A 93 1.82 -0.48 7.59
C SER A 93 1.51 -0.21 9.06
N TRP A 94 0.26 -0.46 9.45
CA TRP A 94 -0.26 -0.12 10.75
C TRP A 94 -1.14 -1.24 11.31
N LYS A 95 -1.15 -1.40 12.63
CA LYS A 95 -1.97 -2.38 13.33
C LYS A 95 -2.75 -1.72 14.46
N LEU A 96 -4.02 -2.08 14.59
CA LEU A 96 -4.85 -1.61 15.70
C LEU A 96 -4.28 -2.11 17.05
N ASP A 97 -3.96 -1.16 17.92
CA ASP A 97 -3.52 -1.44 19.30
C ASP A 97 -4.75 -1.67 20.21
N LYS A 98 -5.07 -2.93 20.46
CA LYS A 98 -6.17 -3.30 21.34
C LYS A 98 -5.85 -3.19 22.84
N SER A 99 -4.61 -2.88 23.20
CA SER A 99 -4.22 -2.63 24.60
C SER A 99 -4.60 -1.23 25.07
N LYS A 100 -4.83 -0.30 24.13
CA LYS A 100 -5.18 1.09 24.39
C LYS A 100 -6.57 1.41 23.84
N PHE A 101 -7.40 2.00 24.67
CA PHE A 101 -8.76 2.40 24.29
C PHE A 101 -9.24 3.59 25.10
N ALA A 102 -10.15 4.35 24.51
CA ALA A 102 -10.98 5.31 25.23
C ALA A 102 -12.30 4.64 25.64
N THR A 103 -12.90 5.06 26.74
CA THR A 103 -14.25 4.63 27.08
C THR A 103 -15.25 5.63 26.52
N ILE A 104 -16.24 5.15 25.77
CA ILE A 104 -17.31 5.97 25.22
C ILE A 104 -18.67 5.45 25.64
N THR A 105 -19.65 6.38 25.74
CA THR A 105 -21.05 6.01 25.99
C THR A 105 -21.72 5.63 24.69
N LEU A 106 -22.10 4.37 24.55
CA LEU A 106 -22.94 3.89 23.47
C LEU A 106 -24.40 3.98 23.83
N LYS A 107 -25.17 4.71 23.03
CA LYS A 107 -26.63 4.79 23.11
C LYS A 107 -27.24 3.90 22.04
N GLY A 108 -28.15 3.04 22.39
CA GLY A 108 -28.78 2.10 21.49
C GLY A 108 -30.16 1.67 21.92
N TYR A 109 -30.70 0.70 21.20
CA TYR A 109 -31.97 0.05 21.48
C TYR A 109 -31.78 -1.45 21.58
N THR A 110 -32.53 -2.10 22.46
CA THR A 110 -32.47 -3.57 22.63
C THR A 110 -32.78 -4.26 21.30
N ALA A 111 -31.85 -5.13 20.89
CA ALA A 111 -31.99 -5.92 19.68
C ALA A 111 -32.80 -7.18 19.95
N GLY A 112 -33.62 -7.61 18.98
CA GLY A 112 -34.37 -8.84 18.99
C GLY A 112 -34.57 -9.40 17.59
N TYR A 113 -35.22 -10.56 17.51
CA TYR A 113 -35.57 -11.18 16.24
C TYR A 113 -37.10 -11.36 16.18
N LYS A 114 -37.66 -11.14 15.00
CA LYS A 114 -39.05 -11.40 14.69
C LYS A 114 -39.18 -12.00 13.30
N PRO A 115 -40.25 -12.71 12.96
CA PRO A 115 -40.48 -13.21 11.61
C PRO A 115 -40.47 -12.08 10.58
N SER A 116 -39.83 -12.32 9.44
CA SER A 116 -39.89 -11.43 8.27
C SER A 116 -41.21 -11.64 7.53
N GLU A 117 -41.91 -10.58 7.21
CA GLU A 117 -43.13 -10.61 6.38
C GLU A 117 -42.84 -10.96 4.91
N VAL A 118 -41.56 -10.86 4.50
CA VAL A 118 -41.12 -11.16 3.12
C VAL A 118 -40.67 -12.62 2.98
N SER A 119 -39.83 -13.09 3.91
CA SER A 119 -39.18 -14.40 3.78
C SER A 119 -39.65 -15.44 4.79
N GLY A 120 -40.41 -15.04 5.81
CA GLY A 120 -40.79 -15.89 6.94
C GLY A 120 -39.65 -16.20 7.91
N HIS A 121 -38.39 -15.91 7.56
CA HIS A 121 -37.25 -16.18 8.41
C HIS A 121 -37.05 -15.11 9.48
N PRO A 122 -36.34 -15.43 10.60
CA PRO A 122 -36.05 -14.45 11.63
C PRO A 122 -35.27 -13.26 11.08
N ARG A 123 -35.80 -12.05 11.25
CA ARG A 123 -35.10 -10.79 10.93
C ARG A 123 -34.76 -10.01 12.20
N LEU A 124 -33.62 -9.37 12.19
CA LEU A 124 -33.17 -8.47 13.26
C LEU A 124 -34.10 -7.23 13.29
N TYR A 125 -34.46 -6.80 14.53
CA TYR A 125 -35.07 -5.49 14.77
C TYR A 125 -34.52 -4.87 16.04
N TYR A 126 -34.68 -3.57 16.19
CA TYR A 126 -34.31 -2.82 17.39
C TYR A 126 -35.58 -2.26 18.03
N ASP A 127 -35.79 -2.64 19.28
CA ASP A 127 -36.99 -2.23 20.06
C ASP A 127 -36.77 -0.78 20.59
N ARG A 128 -37.36 0.18 19.87
CA ARG A 128 -37.27 1.60 20.25
C ARG A 128 -37.93 1.94 21.58
N SER A 129 -38.78 1.07 22.13
CA SER A 129 -39.34 1.24 23.48
C SER A 129 -38.36 0.88 24.60
N LYS A 130 -37.23 0.24 24.25
CA LYS A 130 -36.18 -0.22 25.16
C LYS A 130 -34.82 0.37 24.85
N PRO A 131 -34.67 1.70 25.05
CA PRO A 131 -33.36 2.33 24.90
C PRO A 131 -32.39 1.87 25.99
N PHE A 132 -31.09 1.90 25.70
CA PHE A 132 -30.04 1.67 26.69
C PHE A 132 -28.86 2.60 26.47
N GLU A 133 -28.10 2.81 27.54
CA GLU A 133 -26.78 3.46 27.52
C GLU A 133 -25.78 2.53 28.22
N ILE A 134 -24.66 2.26 27.56
CA ILE A 134 -23.59 1.44 28.14
C ILE A 134 -22.22 2.07 27.85
N GLN A 135 -21.28 1.84 28.75
CA GLN A 135 -19.90 2.17 28.51
C GLN A 135 -19.23 1.06 27.71
N VAL A 136 -18.55 1.41 26.64
CA VAL A 136 -17.84 0.47 25.76
C VAL A 136 -16.44 0.95 25.45
N PRO A 137 -15.45 0.05 25.27
CA PRO A 137 -14.13 0.44 24.81
C PRO A 137 -14.19 0.92 23.34
N PHE A 138 -13.48 1.99 23.07
CA PHE A 138 -13.27 2.53 21.73
C PHE A 138 -11.79 2.45 21.39
N TYR A 139 -11.43 1.51 20.55
CA TYR A 139 -10.08 1.28 20.07
C TYR A 139 -9.79 2.20 18.89
N ASN A 140 -9.03 3.25 19.10
CA ASN A 140 -8.76 4.29 18.11
C ASN A 140 -7.25 4.59 17.92
N GLN A 141 -6.40 3.72 18.45
CA GLN A 141 -4.96 3.87 18.32
C GLN A 141 -4.40 2.77 17.43
N TYR A 142 -3.52 3.18 16.52
CA TYR A 142 -2.79 2.28 15.63
C TYR A 142 -1.30 2.41 15.89
N GLU A 143 -0.62 1.29 15.87
CA GLU A 143 0.85 1.20 15.96
C GLU A 143 1.45 0.95 14.60
N ALA A 144 2.50 1.69 14.29
CA ALA A 144 3.30 1.45 13.10
C ALA A 144 4.01 0.09 13.19
N GLN A 145 3.97 -0.69 12.11
CA GLN A 145 4.53 -2.04 12.08
C GLN A 145 5.79 -2.10 11.22
N ASN A 146 5.66 -1.94 9.92
CA ASN A 146 6.77 -2.03 9.00
C ASN A 146 7.30 -0.64 8.67
N PHE A 147 8.61 -0.52 8.60
CA PHE A 147 9.28 0.74 8.33
C PHE A 147 10.21 0.63 7.13
N VAL A 148 10.29 1.70 6.38
CA VAL A 148 11.25 1.87 5.28
C VAL A 148 12.23 2.97 5.64
N GLN A 149 13.52 2.70 5.46
CA GLN A 149 14.55 3.71 5.55
C GLN A 149 14.46 4.63 4.32
N LYS A 150 14.39 5.93 4.55
CA LYS A 150 14.35 6.93 3.48
C LYS A 150 15.63 6.87 2.62
N PRO A 151 15.53 6.68 1.29
CA PRO A 151 16.69 6.84 0.43
C PRO A 151 17.05 8.33 0.29
N LYS A 152 18.23 8.63 -0.24
CA LYS A 152 18.59 10.01 -0.63
C LYS A 152 17.74 10.50 -1.80
N ALA A 153 17.44 9.59 -2.73
CA ALA A 153 16.59 9.85 -3.88
C ALA A 153 16.04 8.54 -4.46
N TYR A 154 14.99 8.66 -5.25
CA TYR A 154 14.55 7.61 -6.17
C TYR A 154 14.96 7.97 -7.61
N ILE A 155 15.13 6.93 -8.45
CA ILE A 155 15.21 7.09 -9.90
C ILE A 155 14.12 6.22 -10.53
N ILE A 156 13.36 6.83 -11.46
CA ILE A 156 12.30 6.14 -12.21
C ILE A 156 12.59 6.33 -13.71
N PRO A 157 12.72 5.22 -14.49
CA PRO A 157 12.87 5.30 -15.94
C PRO A 157 11.67 5.98 -16.59
N GLN A 158 11.93 6.82 -17.59
CA GLN A 158 10.91 7.62 -18.28
C GLN A 158 9.80 6.80 -18.95
N GLY A 159 10.05 5.52 -19.23
CA GLY A 159 9.04 4.60 -19.77
C GLY A 159 7.84 4.36 -18.83
N TRP A 160 7.99 4.63 -17.55
CA TRP A 160 6.90 4.57 -16.56
C TRP A 160 6.11 5.88 -16.49
N TRP A 161 5.78 6.42 -17.64
CA TRP A 161 5.18 7.73 -17.81
C TRP A 161 3.87 7.92 -17.02
N LYS A 162 3.02 6.87 -16.89
CA LYS A 162 1.79 6.95 -16.08
C LYS A 162 2.09 7.27 -14.62
N VAL A 163 3.07 6.60 -14.03
CA VAL A 163 3.53 6.87 -12.66
C VAL A 163 4.11 8.28 -12.55
N ILE A 164 4.96 8.65 -13.50
CA ILE A 164 5.57 9.99 -13.56
C ILE A 164 4.51 11.09 -13.64
N ASP A 165 3.46 10.90 -14.43
CA ASP A 165 2.37 11.88 -14.55
C ASP A 165 1.55 12.00 -13.26
N LEU A 166 1.33 10.91 -12.54
CA LEU A 166 0.72 10.95 -11.21
C LEU A 166 1.61 11.69 -10.21
N LEU A 167 2.93 11.48 -10.24
CA LEU A 167 3.86 12.23 -9.40
C LEU A 167 3.85 13.74 -9.73
N LYS A 168 3.81 14.10 -11.01
CA LYS A 168 3.67 15.51 -11.46
C LYS A 168 2.34 16.12 -10.98
N LEU A 169 1.24 15.39 -11.11
CA LEU A 169 -0.08 15.82 -10.64
C LEU A 169 -0.04 16.15 -9.15
N ASN A 170 0.69 15.35 -8.38
CA ASN A 170 0.93 15.54 -6.96
C ASN A 170 2.04 16.57 -6.63
N LYS A 171 2.53 17.31 -7.64
CA LYS A 171 3.55 18.35 -7.49
C LYS A 171 4.84 17.88 -6.81
N VAL A 172 5.22 16.62 -7.05
CA VAL A 172 6.50 16.07 -6.61
C VAL A 172 7.64 16.78 -7.33
N GLU A 173 8.66 17.18 -6.58
CA GLU A 173 9.88 17.75 -7.15
C GLU A 173 10.69 16.63 -7.81
N MET A 174 10.94 16.76 -9.12
CA MET A 174 11.65 15.78 -9.94
C MET A 174 12.59 16.48 -10.92
N ILE A 175 13.72 15.86 -11.18
CA ILE A 175 14.75 16.37 -12.08
C ILE A 175 15.02 15.33 -13.18
N GLN A 176 14.90 15.71 -14.44
CA GLN A 176 15.29 14.81 -15.53
C GLN A 176 16.81 14.75 -15.68
N LEU A 177 17.33 13.55 -15.85
CA LEU A 177 18.75 13.35 -16.15
C LEU A 177 19.12 14.00 -17.48
N LYS A 178 20.17 14.80 -17.47
CA LYS A 178 20.62 15.56 -18.66
C LYS A 178 21.45 14.73 -19.65
N LYS A 179 21.97 13.57 -19.20
CA LYS A 179 22.79 12.64 -19.99
C LYS A 179 22.62 11.21 -19.43
N ASP A 180 23.00 10.22 -20.23
CA ASP A 180 23.12 8.84 -19.78
C ASP A 180 24.12 8.77 -18.62
N THR A 181 23.75 8.07 -17.56
CA THR A 181 24.50 8.06 -16.31
C THR A 181 24.46 6.67 -15.69
N SER A 182 25.60 6.19 -15.23
CA SER A 182 25.69 4.93 -14.47
C SER A 182 25.78 5.26 -12.98
N ILE A 183 24.86 4.71 -12.17
CA ILE A 183 24.73 5.00 -10.74
C ILE A 183 24.61 3.69 -9.97
N GLU A 184 25.27 3.60 -8.82
CA GLU A 184 25.05 2.53 -7.86
C GLU A 184 23.76 2.79 -7.09
N VAL A 185 22.81 1.86 -7.16
CA VAL A 185 21.49 1.96 -6.57
C VAL A 185 21.11 0.67 -5.88
N GLU A 186 20.24 0.75 -4.89
CA GLU A 186 19.55 -0.40 -4.34
C GLU A 186 18.39 -0.75 -5.28
N VAL A 187 18.36 -2.01 -5.70
CA VAL A 187 17.38 -2.58 -6.63
C VAL A 187 16.54 -3.57 -5.86
N TYR A 188 15.23 -3.41 -5.91
CA TYR A 188 14.27 -4.37 -5.37
C TYR A 188 13.87 -5.39 -6.43
N HIS A 189 13.75 -6.64 -6.01
CA HIS A 189 13.14 -7.73 -6.75
C HIS A 189 11.89 -8.18 -5.99
N ILE A 190 10.78 -8.36 -6.70
CA ILE A 190 9.54 -8.89 -6.14
C ILE A 190 9.68 -10.40 -6.07
N ASP A 191 9.78 -10.96 -4.87
CA ASP A 191 9.95 -12.40 -4.66
C ASP A 191 8.62 -13.13 -4.59
N ASP A 192 7.59 -12.46 -4.04
CA ASP A 192 6.24 -13.02 -3.89
C ASP A 192 5.22 -11.89 -3.69
N TYR A 193 3.98 -12.12 -4.09
CA TYR A 193 2.86 -11.20 -3.89
C TYR A 193 1.54 -11.94 -4.04
N LYS A 194 0.46 -11.32 -3.58
CA LYS A 194 -0.90 -11.79 -3.81
C LYS A 194 -1.70 -10.77 -4.60
N THR A 195 -2.52 -11.24 -5.53
CA THR A 195 -3.46 -10.39 -6.27
C THR A 195 -4.88 -10.69 -5.83
N ALA A 196 -5.67 -9.66 -5.55
CA ALA A 196 -7.06 -9.81 -5.15
C ALA A 196 -7.88 -10.47 -6.27
N SER A 197 -8.70 -11.47 -5.93
CA SER A 197 -9.57 -12.16 -6.90
C SER A 197 -10.76 -11.30 -7.36
N ARG A 198 -11.14 -10.30 -6.57
CA ARG A 198 -12.24 -9.37 -6.87
C ARG A 198 -11.68 -7.99 -7.17
N GLN A 199 -12.30 -7.32 -8.10
CA GLN A 199 -11.98 -5.93 -8.42
C GLN A 199 -12.36 -4.98 -7.28
N TYR A 200 -11.52 -3.98 -7.08
CA TYR A 200 -11.79 -2.80 -6.31
C TYR A 200 -11.38 -1.58 -7.14
N GLU A 201 -12.32 -0.68 -7.42
CA GLU A 201 -12.08 0.52 -8.24
C GLU A 201 -11.36 0.22 -9.57
N MET A 202 -11.81 -0.80 -10.30
CA MET A 202 -11.25 -1.33 -11.56
C MET A 202 -9.87 -2.02 -11.45
N HIS A 203 -9.33 -2.21 -10.25
CA HIS A 203 -8.03 -2.84 -10.02
C HIS A 203 -8.17 -4.17 -9.27
N HIS A 204 -7.33 -5.12 -9.59
CA HIS A 204 -7.08 -6.31 -8.79
C HIS A 204 -5.85 -6.03 -7.92
N LEU A 205 -6.06 -5.49 -6.73
CA LEU A 205 -4.98 -4.97 -5.89
C LEU A 205 -3.95 -6.06 -5.54
N ASN A 206 -2.67 -5.71 -5.64
CA ASN A 206 -1.59 -6.53 -5.14
C ASN A 206 -1.36 -6.27 -3.65
N SER A 207 -1.03 -7.31 -2.90
CA SER A 207 -0.79 -7.26 -1.44
C SER A 207 0.23 -8.31 -1.01
N ASP A 208 0.58 -8.34 0.27
CA ASP A 208 1.50 -9.30 0.88
C ASP A 208 2.85 -9.41 0.14
N VAL A 209 3.33 -8.27 -0.32
CA VAL A 209 4.52 -8.18 -1.18
C VAL A 209 5.78 -8.53 -0.40
N LYS A 210 6.54 -9.51 -0.89
CA LYS A 210 7.88 -9.84 -0.41
C LYS A 210 8.91 -9.37 -1.40
N ILE A 211 9.97 -8.80 -0.90
CA ILE A 211 11.07 -8.28 -1.72
C ILE A 211 12.41 -8.77 -1.21
N SER A 212 13.34 -8.94 -2.13
CA SER A 212 14.77 -8.93 -1.86
C SER A 212 15.40 -7.66 -2.42
N SER A 213 16.54 -7.27 -1.88
CA SER A 213 17.27 -6.08 -2.35
C SER A 213 18.73 -6.38 -2.58
N SER A 214 19.33 -5.65 -3.53
CA SER A 214 20.77 -5.72 -3.79
C SER A 214 21.29 -4.39 -4.32
N LEU A 215 22.55 -4.09 -4.04
CA LEU A 215 23.26 -2.96 -4.64
C LEU A 215 23.72 -3.34 -6.04
N GLN A 216 23.35 -2.56 -7.02
CA GLN A 216 23.71 -2.78 -8.42
C GLN A 216 24.10 -1.46 -9.10
N LYS A 217 25.07 -1.54 -10.00
CA LYS A 217 25.43 -0.44 -10.87
C LYS A 217 24.49 -0.46 -12.08
N MET A 218 23.53 0.47 -12.12
CA MET A 218 22.51 0.56 -13.17
C MET A 218 22.79 1.73 -14.11
N ASN A 219 22.44 1.51 -15.39
CA ASN A 219 22.54 2.54 -16.42
C ASN A 219 21.18 3.20 -16.63
N PHE A 220 21.13 4.48 -16.40
CA PHE A 220 19.97 5.34 -16.62
C PHE A 220 20.15 6.19 -17.87
N ARG A 221 19.07 6.48 -18.56
CA ARG A 221 19.07 7.24 -19.79
C ARG A 221 18.82 8.73 -19.52
N LYS A 222 19.30 9.57 -20.42
CA LYS A 222 18.87 10.96 -20.53
C LYS A 222 17.34 10.99 -20.55
N GLY A 223 16.73 11.80 -19.67
CA GLY A 223 15.27 11.91 -19.56
C GLY A 223 14.66 11.08 -18.43
N ASP A 224 15.37 10.11 -17.84
CA ASP A 224 14.92 9.41 -16.64
C ASP A 224 14.83 10.40 -15.46
N TYR A 225 13.96 10.12 -14.51
CA TYR A 225 13.61 11.04 -13.43
C TYR A 225 14.35 10.72 -12.14
N TYR A 226 15.10 11.68 -11.65
CA TYR A 226 15.69 11.71 -10.32
C TYR A 226 14.75 12.46 -9.38
N ILE A 227 14.41 11.86 -8.23
CA ILE A 227 13.42 12.36 -7.27
C ILE A 227 14.10 12.50 -5.91
N PRO A 228 14.52 13.71 -5.52
CA PRO A 228 15.23 13.93 -4.26
C PRO A 228 14.29 13.73 -3.07
N MET A 229 14.76 13.06 -2.01
CA MET A 229 14.01 12.82 -0.78
C MET A 229 14.29 13.89 0.29
N ASN A 230 14.31 15.16 -0.13
CA ASN A 230 14.38 16.33 0.74
C ASN A 230 13.23 17.30 0.39
N GLN A 231 12.01 16.78 0.39
CA GLN A 231 10.83 17.56 -0.01
C GLN A 231 9.63 17.24 0.90
N VAL A 232 8.63 18.10 0.85
CA VAL A 232 7.39 17.94 1.65
C VAL A 232 6.63 16.66 1.26
N ALA A 233 6.80 16.22 0.01
CA ALA A 233 6.18 15.02 -0.53
C ALA A 233 6.81 13.69 -0.04
N ASN A 234 7.80 13.70 0.86
CA ASN A 234 8.51 12.48 1.26
C ASN A 234 7.58 11.37 1.76
N HIS A 235 6.59 11.69 2.57
CA HIS A 235 5.64 10.69 3.07
C HIS A 235 4.80 10.10 1.93
N PHE A 236 4.28 10.95 1.05
CA PHE A 236 3.57 10.50 -0.16
C PHE A 236 4.48 9.65 -1.06
N LEU A 237 5.73 10.03 -1.25
CA LEU A 237 6.67 9.27 -2.09
C LEU A 237 6.97 7.88 -1.52
N ILE A 238 7.17 7.76 -0.22
CA ILE A 238 7.35 6.46 0.42
C ILE A 238 6.10 5.59 0.23
N GLU A 239 4.92 6.12 0.52
CA GLU A 239 3.68 5.36 0.34
C GLU A 239 3.45 4.96 -1.12
N ALA A 240 3.67 5.85 -2.06
CA ALA A 240 3.42 5.60 -3.47
C ALA A 240 4.45 4.67 -4.13
N LEU A 241 5.72 4.75 -3.73
CA LEU A 241 6.84 4.13 -4.45
C LEU A 241 7.41 2.88 -3.77
N GLU A 242 7.16 2.66 -2.48
CA GLU A 242 7.61 1.43 -1.82
C GLU A 242 6.60 0.31 -2.06
N PRO A 243 7.00 -0.82 -2.69
CA PRO A 243 6.04 -1.82 -3.18
C PRO A 243 5.27 -2.53 -2.06
N GLN A 244 5.78 -2.50 -0.83
CA GLN A 244 5.16 -3.11 0.34
C GLN A 244 4.16 -2.18 1.06
N ALA A 245 4.06 -0.91 0.67
CA ALA A 245 3.09 0.01 1.24
C ALA A 245 1.67 -0.32 0.77
N GLU A 246 0.69 -0.08 1.64
CA GLU A 246 -0.70 -0.52 1.45
C GLU A 246 -1.33 0.05 0.17
N ASP A 247 -1.04 1.29 -0.14
CA ASP A 247 -1.59 2.01 -1.30
C ASP A 247 -0.51 2.43 -2.30
N SER A 248 0.55 1.62 -2.41
CA SER A 248 1.61 1.87 -3.38
C SER A 248 1.12 1.75 -4.83
N TYR A 249 1.84 2.35 -5.75
CA TYR A 249 1.59 2.17 -7.18
C TYR A 249 1.77 0.72 -7.64
N PHE A 250 2.55 -0.10 -6.90
CA PHE A 250 2.59 -1.53 -7.12
C PHE A 250 1.28 -2.20 -6.68
N ALA A 251 0.77 -1.85 -5.52
CA ALA A 251 -0.52 -2.36 -5.03
C ALA A 251 -1.65 -2.03 -6.03
N TRP A 252 -1.60 -0.88 -6.68
CA TRP A 252 -2.58 -0.40 -7.65
C TRP A 252 -2.26 -0.76 -9.11
N ASN A 253 -1.44 -1.79 -9.36
CA ASN A 253 -1.16 -2.38 -10.69
C ASN A 253 -0.43 -1.45 -11.69
N TYR A 254 0.12 -0.33 -11.28
CA TYR A 254 0.84 0.56 -12.20
C TYR A 254 2.16 -0.03 -12.69
N PHE A 255 2.69 -1.04 -11.98
CA PHE A 255 3.94 -1.71 -12.32
C PHE A 255 3.75 -3.16 -12.80
N ASP A 256 2.54 -3.64 -13.02
CA ASP A 256 2.24 -5.05 -13.37
C ASP A 256 2.96 -5.55 -14.62
N ALA A 257 3.43 -4.63 -15.49
CA ALA A 257 4.23 -5.03 -16.65
C ALA A 257 5.52 -5.78 -16.29
N ILE A 258 6.02 -5.69 -15.04
CA ILE A 258 7.20 -6.45 -14.60
C ILE A 258 6.87 -7.88 -14.20
N LEU A 259 5.58 -8.18 -13.91
CA LEU A 259 5.14 -9.46 -13.39
C LEU A 259 5.01 -10.53 -14.48
N GLY A 260 4.91 -10.11 -15.73
CA GLY A 260 4.83 -11.00 -16.89
C GLY A 260 6.23 -11.27 -17.47
N GLN A 261 6.60 -12.54 -17.55
CA GLN A 261 7.74 -12.96 -18.36
C GLN A 261 7.33 -12.89 -19.84
N LYS A 262 8.07 -12.12 -20.66
CA LYS A 262 7.71 -11.86 -22.05
C LYS A 262 8.40 -12.79 -23.00
N GLU A 263 9.63 -13.18 -22.68
CA GLU A 263 10.45 -14.07 -23.45
C GLU A 263 10.71 -15.36 -22.68
N GLY A 264 10.85 -16.44 -23.41
CA GLY A 264 11.19 -17.75 -22.88
C GLY A 264 12.33 -18.37 -23.66
N TYR A 265 12.40 -19.67 -23.65
CA TYR A 265 13.38 -20.43 -24.40
C TYR A 265 12.73 -21.65 -25.09
N SER A 266 13.28 -22.07 -26.21
CA SER A 266 12.97 -23.36 -26.80
C SER A 266 13.77 -24.42 -26.04
N ALA A 267 13.08 -25.38 -25.41
CA ALA A 267 13.75 -26.46 -24.66
C ALA A 267 14.79 -27.18 -25.52
N TYR A 268 14.43 -27.48 -26.78
CA TYR A 268 15.33 -28.14 -27.71
C TYR A 268 16.62 -27.36 -27.97
N ALA A 269 16.51 -26.04 -28.19
CA ALA A 269 17.67 -25.21 -28.50
C ALA A 269 18.48 -24.82 -27.25
N PHE A 270 17.85 -24.77 -26.11
CA PHE A 270 18.49 -24.33 -24.86
C PHE A 270 19.20 -25.46 -24.11
N GLU A 271 18.88 -26.73 -24.38
CA GLU A 271 19.46 -27.87 -23.68
C GLU A 271 21.00 -27.89 -23.74
N ASP A 272 21.59 -27.76 -24.95
CA ASP A 272 23.04 -27.71 -25.13
C ASP A 272 23.66 -26.45 -24.53
N VAL A 273 22.99 -25.31 -24.67
CA VAL A 273 23.41 -24.03 -24.09
C VAL A 273 23.42 -24.08 -22.54
N ALA A 274 22.40 -24.70 -21.93
CA ALA A 274 22.31 -24.90 -20.50
C ALA A 274 23.41 -25.83 -19.98
N ALA A 275 23.70 -26.92 -20.71
CA ALA A 275 24.77 -27.83 -20.35
C ALA A 275 26.15 -27.16 -20.37
N ASP A 276 26.43 -26.36 -21.40
CA ASP A 276 27.67 -25.60 -21.47
C ASP A 276 27.73 -24.45 -20.44
N TYR A 277 26.60 -23.82 -20.14
CA TYR A 277 26.52 -22.83 -19.10
C TYR A 277 26.86 -23.43 -17.73
N LEU A 278 26.32 -24.59 -17.37
CA LEU A 278 26.61 -25.27 -16.11
C LEU A 278 28.09 -25.67 -15.97
N LYS A 279 28.75 -26.12 -17.05
CA LYS A 279 30.20 -26.42 -17.06
C LYS A 279 31.03 -25.18 -16.66
N ASN A 280 30.63 -24.02 -17.16
CA ASN A 280 31.35 -22.76 -16.93
C ASN A 280 30.90 -22.02 -15.67
N ASN A 281 29.85 -22.47 -14.98
CA ASN A 281 29.28 -21.86 -13.79
C ASN A 281 29.04 -22.90 -12.68
N PRO A 282 30.09 -23.40 -12.03
CA PRO A 282 30.00 -24.48 -11.02
C PRO A 282 29.04 -24.16 -9.87
N ASP A 283 28.94 -22.87 -9.45
CA ASP A 283 28.06 -22.43 -8.38
C ASP A 283 26.57 -22.66 -8.73
N VAL A 284 26.19 -22.46 -9.98
CA VAL A 284 24.82 -22.73 -10.45
C VAL A 284 24.56 -24.24 -10.48
N ASN A 285 25.55 -25.03 -10.89
CA ASN A 285 25.46 -26.46 -10.88
C ASN A 285 25.28 -27.02 -9.46
N VAL A 286 26.05 -26.52 -8.48
CA VAL A 286 25.90 -26.89 -7.06
C VAL A 286 24.48 -26.59 -6.55
N LYS A 287 23.92 -25.44 -6.88
CA LYS A 287 22.54 -25.09 -6.54
C LYS A 287 21.51 -26.02 -7.18
N LEU A 288 21.72 -26.39 -8.43
CA LEU A 288 20.87 -27.33 -9.17
C LEU A 288 20.87 -28.71 -8.50
N GLU A 289 22.08 -29.26 -8.19
CA GLU A 289 22.21 -30.54 -7.52
C GLU A 289 21.62 -30.54 -6.11
N HIS A 290 21.84 -29.48 -5.36
CA HIS A 290 21.20 -29.33 -4.06
C HIS A 290 19.66 -29.38 -4.17
N LYS A 291 19.09 -28.65 -5.14
CA LYS A 291 17.65 -28.64 -5.34
C LYS A 291 17.12 -30.00 -5.80
N ARG A 292 17.86 -30.73 -6.65
CA ARG A 292 17.54 -32.12 -7.03
C ARG A 292 17.48 -33.03 -5.81
N ALA A 293 18.43 -32.89 -4.89
CA ALA A 293 18.52 -33.73 -3.70
C ALA A 293 17.42 -33.44 -2.66
N THR A 294 16.93 -32.19 -2.60
CA THR A 294 15.98 -31.73 -1.56
C THR A 294 14.52 -31.66 -2.03
N ASP A 295 14.27 -31.65 -3.36
CA ASP A 295 12.94 -31.53 -3.95
C ASP A 295 12.69 -32.68 -4.94
N THR A 296 11.95 -33.69 -4.49
CA THR A 296 11.65 -34.88 -5.29
C THR A 296 10.77 -34.62 -6.52
N ALA A 297 9.90 -33.61 -6.46
CA ALA A 297 9.07 -33.21 -7.61
C ALA A 297 9.94 -32.53 -8.68
N PHE A 298 10.83 -31.66 -8.27
CA PHE A 298 11.81 -31.01 -9.11
C PHE A 298 12.76 -32.04 -9.77
N ALA A 299 13.26 -32.99 -8.96
CA ALA A 299 14.17 -34.05 -9.47
C ALA A 299 13.55 -34.90 -10.58
N LYS A 300 12.23 -35.06 -10.60
CA LYS A 300 11.48 -35.85 -11.63
C LYS A 300 11.06 -35.01 -12.85
N SER A 301 11.33 -33.71 -12.86
CA SER A 301 10.90 -32.82 -13.94
C SER A 301 12.10 -32.23 -14.70
N GLY A 302 12.43 -32.77 -15.85
CA GLY A 302 13.49 -32.21 -16.71
C GLY A 302 13.22 -30.78 -17.12
N GLY A 303 11.96 -30.46 -17.46
CA GLY A 303 11.58 -29.07 -17.79
C GLY A 303 11.75 -28.09 -16.63
N ALA A 304 11.46 -28.50 -15.38
CA ALA A 304 11.69 -27.66 -14.22
C ALA A 304 13.20 -27.42 -13.96
N GLN A 305 14.02 -28.43 -14.19
CA GLN A 305 15.47 -28.33 -14.06
C GLN A 305 16.06 -27.41 -15.14
N LEU A 306 15.65 -27.58 -16.39
CA LEU A 306 16.08 -26.71 -17.48
C LEU A 306 15.65 -25.25 -17.24
N ASN A 307 14.42 -25.04 -16.77
CA ASN A 307 13.95 -23.72 -16.39
C ASN A 307 14.74 -23.10 -15.23
N PHE A 308 15.17 -23.92 -14.26
CA PHE A 308 16.05 -23.45 -13.19
C PHE A 308 17.38 -22.93 -13.74
N VAL A 309 17.99 -23.65 -14.67
CA VAL A 309 19.23 -23.19 -15.33
C VAL A 309 18.99 -21.90 -16.10
N TYR A 310 17.90 -21.81 -16.85
CA TYR A 310 17.50 -20.60 -17.58
C TYR A 310 17.38 -19.41 -16.63
N GLN A 311 16.65 -19.54 -15.52
CA GLN A 311 16.44 -18.48 -14.53
C GLN A 311 17.73 -18.03 -13.82
N ASN A 312 18.74 -18.89 -13.74
CA ASN A 312 20.04 -18.59 -13.15
C ASN A 312 21.12 -18.25 -14.20
N SER A 313 20.72 -17.99 -15.44
CA SER A 313 21.61 -17.70 -16.56
C SER A 313 21.43 -16.26 -17.07
N PRO A 314 22.40 -15.72 -17.84
CA PRO A 314 22.27 -14.41 -18.46
C PRO A 314 21.22 -14.34 -19.57
N TYR A 315 20.64 -15.47 -19.95
CA TYR A 315 19.57 -15.56 -20.95
C TYR A 315 18.19 -15.23 -20.37
N TYR A 316 18.08 -15.25 -19.04
CA TYR A 316 16.83 -14.90 -18.39
C TYR A 316 16.55 -13.39 -18.50
N GLU A 317 15.26 -13.06 -18.63
CA GLU A 317 14.81 -11.67 -18.75
C GLU A 317 15.11 -10.86 -17.48
N PRO A 318 16.11 -9.95 -17.49
CA PRO A 318 16.59 -9.31 -16.26
C PRO A 318 15.61 -8.30 -15.68
N VAL A 319 14.54 -7.95 -16.41
CA VAL A 319 13.50 -7.03 -15.96
C VAL A 319 12.30 -7.73 -15.33
N HIS A 320 12.17 -9.06 -15.51
CA HIS A 320 11.10 -9.82 -14.87
C HIS A 320 11.22 -9.73 -13.36
N MET A 321 10.12 -9.37 -12.68
CA MET A 321 10.03 -9.17 -11.23
C MET A 321 10.98 -8.11 -10.65
N ARG A 322 11.79 -7.43 -11.47
CA ARG A 322 12.63 -6.33 -11.01
C ARG A 322 11.81 -5.05 -10.88
N TYR A 323 11.73 -4.53 -9.66
CA TYR A 323 10.96 -3.32 -9.38
C TYR A 323 11.62 -2.09 -10.01
N PRO A 324 10.88 -1.27 -10.80
CA PRO A 324 11.50 -0.23 -11.62
C PRO A 324 11.63 1.13 -10.91
N VAL A 325 11.60 1.14 -9.59
CA VAL A 325 11.91 2.30 -8.76
C VAL A 325 13.22 2.03 -8.03
N TYR A 326 14.25 2.73 -8.42
CA TYR A 326 15.61 2.52 -7.93
C TYR A 326 15.93 3.49 -6.82
N ARG A 327 16.59 3.01 -5.75
CA ARG A 327 16.84 3.78 -4.53
C ARG A 327 18.33 4.16 -4.43
N ILE A 328 18.62 5.45 -4.27
CA ILE A 328 19.98 5.93 -3.96
C ILE A 328 20.08 6.03 -2.43
N ILE A 329 20.89 5.18 -1.84
CA ILE A 329 21.03 5.07 -0.37
C ILE A 329 22.33 5.66 0.18
N ARG A 330 23.34 5.90 -0.68
CA ARG A 330 24.65 6.48 -0.33
C ARG A 330 24.92 7.80 -1.00
#